data_d1ca61eed60b3e5408b5e1870b100124
#
_entry.id   d1ca61eed60b3e5408b5e1870b100124
#
_cell.length_a   1.000
_cell.length_b   1.000
_cell.length_c   1.000
_cell.angle_alpha   90.00
_cell.angle_beta   90.00
_cell.angle_gamma   90.00
#
_symmetry.space_group_name_H-M   'P 1'
#
loop_
_entity.id
_entity.type
_entity.pdbx_description
1 polymer ?
#
loop_
_entity_poly.entity_id
_entity_poly.type
_entity_poly.pdbx_seq_one_letter_code
_entity_poly.pdbx_strand_id
1 'polypeptide(L)'
;SAPDSAIERVRAASHCCAWSIALEAFGRSRGRGAPIGYATRTRRRVAGLEIWGAGMAQKMKAAVVHEFGKPLVIEEVAVPEVPPGQVLVKVVASGVCHTDLHAAEGDWPVKPALPFIPGHEGVGHVARVGAGVKFLKEGDRVGVPWLHTTCGHCEHCMGGWETLCDSQQMTGYTVNGGYADYVLADPAYVGRLPDALEFAPAAPLLCAGVTVYKGLKVLDCKPGDWVAVSGVGGLGHMAVQYAKAMGFHVIAVDVADDKLALAKTLGAELTLNAATQDVVAEVQRHIRGAHGVLVTAVSRAAFTQALGMLHKRGTMSLVGIPPGSFELPIFDVVLNAKTVRGSIVGTRLDLLEALQFGAEGKVASHYSTDKIENINTIFDAMRAGKIDGRVVLQM
;
A
#
# COMPACT_ATOMS: atom_id res chain seq x y z
N SER A 1 41.73 -16.90 43.56
CA SER A 1 40.90 -16.75 44.75
C SER A 1 39.69 -15.88 44.41
N ALA A 2 38.55 -16.49 44.18
CA ALA A 2 37.22 -15.93 44.40
C ALA A 2 36.94 -15.98 45.92
N PRO A 3 35.91 -15.38 46.51
CA PRO A 3 34.49 -15.61 46.23
C PRO A 3 33.61 -14.33 46.31
N ASP A 4 32.46 -14.36 45.83
CA ASP A 4 31.12 -14.84 46.26
C ASP A 4 30.12 -13.75 46.62
N SER A 5 28.94 -13.88 46.04
CA SER A 5 27.59 -13.60 46.55
C SER A 5 27.12 -12.19 46.91
N ALA A 6 26.09 -11.73 46.22
CA ALA A 6 24.85 -11.27 46.84
C ALA A 6 23.73 -11.17 45.82
N ILE A 7 22.94 -12.22 45.67
CA ILE A 7 21.54 -12.18 45.23
C ILE A 7 20.69 -11.99 46.48
N GLU A 8 20.00 -10.87 46.61
CA GLU A 8 18.86 -10.77 47.53
C GLU A 8 17.77 -9.86 46.95
N ARG A 9 16.73 -10.48 46.49
CA ARG A 9 15.26 -10.33 46.68
C ARG A 9 14.77 -8.94 47.07
N VAL A 10 13.99 -8.36 46.16
CA VAL A 10 12.85 -7.50 46.55
C VAL A 10 11.57 -8.11 45.95
N ARG A 11 10.75 -8.64 46.85
CA ARG A 11 9.37 -9.09 46.60
C ARG A 11 8.42 -7.93 46.74
N ALA A 12 7.46 -7.86 45.79
CA ALA A 12 6.04 -7.57 45.90
C ALA A 12 5.55 -6.23 46.52
N ALA A 13 4.85 -5.49 45.71
CA ALA A 13 3.61 -4.84 46.14
C ALA A 13 2.65 -4.76 44.93
N SER A 14 1.73 -5.72 44.90
CA SER A 14 0.53 -5.71 44.09
C SER A 14 -0.46 -4.70 44.66
N HIS A 15 -0.91 -3.72 43.83
CA HIS A 15 -2.16 -3.01 44.13
C HIS A 15 -3.10 -3.18 42.92
N CYS A 16 -4.07 -4.07 43.12
CA CYS A 16 -5.28 -4.21 42.34
C CYS A 16 -6.13 -2.95 42.52
N CYS A 17 -6.42 -2.20 41.46
CA CYS A 17 -7.56 -1.29 41.44
C CYS A 17 -8.70 -1.93 40.63
N ALA A 18 -9.67 -2.48 41.35
CA ALA A 18 -10.96 -2.89 40.83
C ALA A 18 -11.81 -1.63 40.56
N TRP A 19 -12.26 -1.47 39.35
CA TRP A 19 -13.33 -0.54 39.00
C TRP A 19 -14.68 -1.30 38.99
N SER A 20 -15.49 -1.05 40.03
CA SER A 20 -16.90 -1.45 40.11
C SER A 20 -17.72 -0.48 39.29
N ILE A 21 -18.46 -0.99 38.29
CA ILE A 21 -19.47 -0.21 37.58
C ILE A 21 -20.80 -0.46 38.29
N ALA A 22 -21.37 0.62 38.88
CA ALA A 22 -22.70 0.64 39.44
C ALA A 22 -23.74 0.76 38.31
N LEU A 23 -24.64 -0.22 38.24
CA LEU A 23 -25.89 -0.13 37.47
C LEU A 23 -26.90 0.64 38.31
N GLU A 24 -27.30 1.81 37.88
CA GLU A 24 -28.53 2.45 38.37
C GLU A 24 -29.59 2.43 37.28
N ALA A 25 -30.71 1.88 37.68
CA ALA A 25 -31.95 1.75 36.90
C ALA A 25 -32.65 3.11 36.77
N PHE A 26 -33.09 3.48 35.57
CA PHE A 26 -34.06 4.53 35.38
C PHE A 26 -35.35 4.00 34.72
N GLY A 27 -36.44 4.44 35.29
CA GLY A 27 -37.80 3.93 35.19
C GLY A 27 -38.43 4.08 33.80
N ARG A 28 -39.47 3.27 33.65
CA ARG A 28 -40.43 3.23 32.55
C ARG A 28 -41.29 4.50 32.50
N SER A 29 -41.31 5.18 31.34
CA SER A 29 -42.43 6.00 30.96
C SER A 29 -43.01 5.51 29.62
N ARG A 30 -44.28 5.13 29.65
CA ARG A 30 -45.06 4.75 28.46
C ARG A 30 -45.50 6.02 27.74
N GLY A 31 -44.99 6.25 26.53
CA GLY A 31 -45.51 7.23 25.58
C GLY A 31 -46.00 6.51 24.32
N ARG A 32 -47.32 6.64 24.01
CA ARG A 32 -47.92 6.16 22.76
C ARG A 32 -47.51 7.13 21.64
N GLY A 33 -46.80 6.67 20.64
CA GLY A 33 -46.47 7.40 19.44
C GLY A 33 -46.89 6.63 18.19
N ALA A 34 -47.48 7.35 17.24
CA ALA A 34 -48.10 6.90 16.00
C ALA A 34 -47.16 6.13 15.04
N PRO A 35 -47.69 5.32 14.09
CA PRO A 35 -46.83 4.54 13.18
C PRO A 35 -46.17 5.41 12.14
N ILE A 36 -44.86 5.35 12.11
CA ILE A 36 -44.01 5.95 11.04
C ILE A 36 -44.10 5.05 9.81
N GLY A 37 -44.64 5.58 8.73
CA GLY A 37 -44.74 4.90 7.45
C GLY A 37 -43.36 4.52 6.90
N TYR A 38 -43.15 3.23 6.67
CA TYR A 38 -42.02 2.71 5.92
C TYR A 38 -42.16 3.11 4.46
N ALA A 39 -41.36 4.09 4.03
CA ALA A 39 -41.13 4.33 2.62
C ALA A 39 -40.45 3.09 2.02
N THR A 40 -41.16 2.42 1.12
CA THR A 40 -40.64 1.32 0.31
C THR A 40 -39.49 1.85 -0.57
N ARG A 41 -38.25 1.63 -0.13
CA ARG A 41 -37.09 1.81 -1.00
C ARG A 41 -37.19 0.79 -2.13
N THR A 42 -37.49 1.29 -3.32
CA THR A 42 -37.37 0.52 -4.55
C THR A 42 -35.91 0.03 -4.69
N ARG A 43 -35.73 -1.27 -4.60
CA ARG A 43 -34.46 -1.93 -4.92
C ARG A 43 -34.15 -1.64 -6.39
N ARG A 44 -33.16 -0.78 -6.65
CA ARG A 44 -32.53 -0.75 -7.97
C ARG A 44 -31.85 -2.10 -8.15
N ARG A 45 -32.32 -2.89 -9.11
CA ARG A 45 -31.63 -4.08 -9.61
C ARG A 45 -30.31 -3.58 -10.22
N VAL A 46 -29.19 -3.99 -9.64
CA VAL A 46 -27.89 -3.91 -10.30
C VAL A 46 -27.93 -4.94 -11.41
N ALA A 47 -28.03 -4.51 -12.66
CA ALA A 47 -27.93 -5.39 -13.82
C ALA A 47 -26.51 -5.97 -13.86
N GLY A 48 -26.39 -7.31 -13.80
CA GLY A 48 -25.11 -8.00 -13.96
C GLY A 48 -24.77 -9.08 -12.93
N LEU A 49 -25.70 -9.47 -12.02
CA LEU A 49 -25.48 -10.69 -11.23
C LEU A 49 -25.79 -11.93 -12.14
N GLU A 50 -24.74 -12.55 -12.63
CA GLU A 50 -24.84 -13.85 -13.29
C GLU A 50 -25.25 -14.90 -12.28
N ILE A 51 -26.38 -15.61 -12.53
CA ILE A 51 -26.84 -16.73 -11.72
C ILE A 51 -25.96 -17.94 -12.05
N TRP A 52 -25.18 -18.38 -11.09
CA TRP A 52 -24.26 -19.51 -11.25
C TRP A 52 -25.03 -20.83 -11.27
N GLY A 53 -25.13 -21.44 -12.45
CA GLY A 53 -25.69 -22.79 -12.63
C GLY A 53 -24.64 -23.86 -12.31
N ALA A 54 -25.06 -24.95 -11.66
CA ALA A 54 -24.23 -26.14 -11.49
C ALA A 54 -24.01 -26.82 -12.87
N GLY A 55 -22.79 -26.70 -13.44
CA GLY A 55 -22.46 -27.45 -14.66
C GLY A 55 -21.38 -26.77 -15.49
N MET A 56 -20.21 -27.35 -15.56
CA MET A 56 -18.92 -26.98 -16.17
C MET A 56 -18.16 -25.90 -15.37
N ALA A 57 -16.85 -26.14 -15.15
CA ALA A 57 -15.97 -25.17 -14.52
C ALA A 57 -15.98 -23.88 -15.34
N GLN A 58 -16.46 -22.79 -14.74
CA GLN A 58 -16.46 -21.49 -15.40
C GLN A 58 -15.02 -21.08 -15.67
N LYS A 59 -14.77 -20.55 -16.84
CA LYS A 59 -13.46 -20.04 -17.24
C LYS A 59 -13.38 -18.55 -17.06
N MET A 60 -12.18 -18.05 -16.85
CA MET A 60 -11.83 -16.64 -16.75
C MET A 60 -10.60 -16.35 -17.61
N LYS A 61 -10.51 -15.14 -18.15
CA LYS A 61 -9.30 -14.64 -18.79
C LYS A 61 -8.26 -14.31 -17.74
N ALA A 62 -7.00 -14.65 -18.00
CA ALA A 62 -5.86 -14.31 -17.14
C ALA A 62 -4.59 -14.10 -17.96
N ALA A 63 -3.68 -13.28 -17.43
CA ALA A 63 -2.31 -13.15 -17.91
C ALA A 63 -1.41 -14.03 -17.03
N VAL A 64 -0.86 -15.11 -17.60
CA VAL A 64 -0.15 -16.16 -16.87
C VAL A 64 1.35 -16.13 -17.18
N VAL A 65 2.17 -16.21 -16.14
CA VAL A 65 3.63 -16.43 -16.25
C VAL A 65 3.90 -17.93 -16.21
N HIS A 66 4.30 -18.51 -17.35
CA HIS A 66 4.70 -19.92 -17.46
C HIS A 66 6.21 -20.11 -17.33
N GLU A 67 6.99 -19.09 -17.71
CA GLU A 67 8.45 -19.10 -17.68
C GLU A 67 8.96 -17.70 -17.36
N PHE A 68 9.95 -17.58 -16.45
CA PHE A 68 10.53 -16.30 -16.10
C PHE A 68 11.24 -15.62 -17.28
N GLY A 69 11.06 -14.31 -17.40
CA GLY A 69 11.65 -13.50 -18.47
C GLY A 69 11.01 -13.70 -19.85
N LYS A 70 9.92 -14.46 -19.94
CA LYS A 70 9.12 -14.60 -21.18
C LYS A 70 7.85 -13.73 -21.11
N PRO A 71 7.27 -13.39 -22.27
CA PRO A 71 5.99 -12.71 -22.31
C PRO A 71 4.92 -13.51 -21.55
N LEU A 72 4.04 -12.80 -20.84
CA LEU A 72 2.86 -13.40 -20.22
C LEU A 72 1.92 -13.93 -21.30
N VAL A 73 1.32 -15.11 -21.05
CA VAL A 73 0.33 -15.72 -21.93
C VAL A 73 -1.06 -15.29 -21.48
N ILE A 74 -1.82 -14.67 -22.40
CA ILE A 74 -3.24 -14.38 -22.15
C ILE A 74 -4.03 -15.63 -22.51
N GLU A 75 -4.64 -16.26 -21.51
CA GLU A 75 -5.36 -17.53 -21.71
C GLU A 75 -6.60 -17.64 -20.81
N GLU A 76 -7.44 -18.63 -21.13
CA GLU A 76 -8.58 -19.01 -20.31
C GLU A 76 -8.17 -20.06 -19.27
N VAL A 77 -8.30 -19.71 -17.99
CA VAL A 77 -8.09 -20.62 -16.86
C VAL A 77 -9.38 -20.85 -16.09
N ALA A 78 -9.44 -21.89 -15.27
CA ALA A 78 -10.63 -22.13 -14.42
C ALA A 78 -10.79 -21.02 -13.40
N VAL A 79 -12.03 -20.53 -13.19
CA VAL A 79 -12.36 -19.67 -12.05
C VAL A 79 -12.14 -20.48 -10.77
N PRO A 80 -11.37 -19.97 -9.79
CA PRO A 80 -11.08 -20.74 -8.60
C PRO A 80 -12.34 -20.96 -7.75
N GLU A 81 -12.44 -22.15 -7.15
CA GLU A 81 -13.43 -22.41 -6.11
C GLU A 81 -13.14 -21.56 -4.88
N VAL A 82 -14.18 -21.16 -4.16
CA VAL A 82 -14.04 -20.30 -2.98
C VAL A 82 -13.94 -21.16 -1.72
N PRO A 83 -12.76 -21.27 -1.12
CA PRO A 83 -12.60 -22.01 0.13
C PRO A 83 -13.35 -21.35 1.28
N PRO A 84 -13.68 -22.12 2.34
CA PRO A 84 -14.14 -21.53 3.59
C PRO A 84 -13.17 -20.45 4.08
N GLY A 85 -13.70 -19.33 4.56
CA GLY A 85 -12.92 -18.21 5.08
C GLY A 85 -12.37 -17.25 4.03
N GLN A 86 -12.52 -17.50 2.72
CA GLN A 86 -12.08 -16.63 1.65
C GLN A 86 -13.25 -16.00 0.88
N VAL A 87 -12.92 -15.02 0.04
CA VAL A 87 -13.85 -14.39 -0.90
C VAL A 87 -13.28 -14.44 -2.32
N LEU A 88 -14.15 -14.52 -3.31
CA LEU A 88 -13.82 -14.35 -4.71
C LEU A 88 -14.18 -12.93 -5.13
N VAL A 89 -13.23 -12.21 -5.65
CA VAL A 89 -13.40 -10.83 -6.14
C VAL A 89 -13.44 -10.84 -7.65
N LYS A 90 -14.52 -10.32 -8.27
CA LYS A 90 -14.56 -10.00 -9.70
C LYS A 90 -13.80 -8.72 -9.91
N VAL A 91 -12.66 -8.78 -10.59
CA VAL A 91 -11.79 -7.65 -10.84
C VAL A 91 -12.43 -6.74 -11.90
N VAL A 92 -12.47 -5.46 -11.65
CA VAL A 92 -12.91 -4.41 -12.57
C VAL A 92 -11.72 -3.70 -13.18
N ALA A 93 -10.69 -3.47 -12.35
CA ALA A 93 -9.45 -2.86 -12.79
C ALA A 93 -8.28 -3.39 -11.94
N SER A 94 -7.07 -3.35 -12.47
CA SER A 94 -5.85 -3.73 -11.76
C SER A 94 -4.71 -2.80 -12.16
N GLY A 95 -4.05 -2.19 -11.16
CA GLY A 95 -2.85 -1.39 -11.41
C GLY A 95 -1.66 -2.25 -11.84
N VAL A 96 -0.72 -1.65 -12.56
CA VAL A 96 0.53 -2.30 -12.98
C VAL A 96 1.70 -1.69 -12.23
N CYS A 97 2.48 -2.56 -11.57
CA CYS A 97 3.61 -2.19 -10.74
C CYS A 97 4.92 -2.84 -11.24
N HIS A 98 6.06 -2.21 -10.94
CA HIS A 98 7.38 -2.82 -11.21
C HIS A 98 7.57 -4.15 -10.46
N THR A 99 6.92 -4.33 -9.31
CA THR A 99 6.92 -5.61 -8.59
C THR A 99 6.34 -6.75 -9.41
N ASP A 100 5.29 -6.49 -10.22
CA ASP A 100 4.70 -7.50 -11.10
C ASP A 100 5.66 -7.87 -12.25
N LEU A 101 6.39 -6.88 -12.77
CA LEU A 101 7.45 -7.10 -13.77
C LEU A 101 8.59 -7.93 -13.17
N HIS A 102 9.10 -7.58 -11.96
CA HIS A 102 10.12 -8.34 -11.26
C HIS A 102 9.67 -9.78 -10.95
N ALA A 103 8.40 -9.96 -10.57
CA ALA A 103 7.83 -11.29 -10.38
C ALA A 103 7.85 -12.12 -11.67
N ALA A 104 7.46 -11.50 -12.80
CA ALA A 104 7.46 -12.16 -14.11
C ALA A 104 8.88 -12.45 -14.64
N GLU A 105 9.85 -11.61 -14.31
CA GLU A 105 11.26 -11.81 -14.66
C GLU A 105 11.97 -12.82 -13.75
N GLY A 106 11.47 -13.00 -12.51
CA GLY A 106 12.09 -13.89 -11.51
C GLY A 106 13.48 -13.43 -11.10
N ASP A 107 13.71 -12.12 -11.07
CA ASP A 107 15.02 -11.51 -10.77
C ASP A 107 15.23 -11.22 -9.28
N TRP A 108 14.19 -11.38 -8.45
CA TRP A 108 14.32 -11.28 -7.01
C TRP A 108 14.84 -12.59 -6.37
N PRO A 109 15.51 -12.50 -5.19
CA PRO A 109 16.10 -13.69 -4.53
C PRO A 109 15.09 -14.81 -4.23
N VAL A 110 13.86 -14.46 -3.85
CA VAL A 110 12.75 -15.42 -3.66
C VAL A 110 11.86 -15.32 -4.90
N LYS A 111 11.61 -16.43 -5.57
CA LYS A 111 10.85 -16.47 -6.83
C LYS A 111 9.46 -17.03 -6.60
N PRO A 112 8.43 -16.54 -7.33
CA PRO A 112 7.13 -17.21 -7.39
C PRO A 112 7.22 -18.65 -7.87
N ALA A 113 6.26 -19.48 -7.49
CA ALA A 113 6.10 -20.81 -8.09
C ALA A 113 5.39 -20.70 -9.44
N LEU A 114 5.95 -21.32 -10.49
CA LEU A 114 5.36 -21.33 -11.84
C LEU A 114 4.36 -22.49 -12.02
N PRO A 115 3.28 -22.33 -12.79
CA PRO A 115 2.80 -21.07 -13.36
C PRO A 115 2.06 -20.23 -12.33
N PHE A 116 2.01 -18.89 -12.52
CA PHE A 116 1.25 -18.01 -11.64
C PHE A 116 0.67 -16.80 -12.40
N ILE A 117 -0.30 -16.14 -11.78
CA ILE A 117 -0.94 -14.92 -12.28
C ILE A 117 -0.43 -13.74 -11.44
N PRO A 118 0.27 -12.74 -12.01
CA PRO A 118 0.70 -11.53 -11.31
C PRO A 118 -0.46 -10.57 -10.98
N GLY A 119 -0.12 -9.40 -10.43
CA GLY A 119 -1.07 -8.32 -10.16
C GLY A 119 -1.49 -8.26 -8.68
N HIS A 120 -1.11 -7.19 -8.00
CA HIS A 120 -1.41 -6.98 -6.58
C HIS A 120 -2.10 -5.63 -6.31
N GLU A 121 -2.72 -5.07 -7.33
CA GLU A 121 -3.49 -3.83 -7.25
C GLU A 121 -4.91 -4.04 -7.81
N GLY A 122 -5.47 -5.25 -7.66
CA GLY A 122 -6.78 -5.60 -8.20
C GLY A 122 -7.92 -4.97 -7.40
N VAL A 123 -8.86 -4.30 -8.06
CA VAL A 123 -10.04 -3.68 -7.45
C VAL A 123 -11.31 -4.19 -8.12
N GLY A 124 -12.38 -4.36 -7.34
CA GLY A 124 -13.61 -4.87 -7.90
C GLY A 124 -14.70 -5.14 -6.86
N HIS A 125 -15.58 -6.06 -7.18
CA HIS A 125 -16.69 -6.47 -6.34
C HIS A 125 -16.50 -7.88 -5.79
N VAL A 126 -16.89 -8.10 -4.54
CA VAL A 126 -17.01 -9.46 -4.00
C VAL A 126 -18.09 -10.20 -4.81
N ALA A 127 -17.67 -11.21 -5.58
CA ALA A 127 -18.54 -12.03 -6.43
C ALA A 127 -19.11 -13.22 -5.67
N ARG A 128 -18.33 -13.83 -4.75
CA ARG A 128 -18.75 -14.93 -3.88
C ARG A 128 -18.10 -14.83 -2.52
N VAL A 129 -18.79 -15.34 -1.51
CA VAL A 129 -18.33 -15.38 -0.12
C VAL A 129 -18.25 -16.82 0.34
N GLY A 130 -17.07 -17.25 0.79
CA GLY A 130 -16.86 -18.57 1.37
C GLY A 130 -17.50 -18.74 2.73
N ALA A 131 -17.74 -19.98 3.11
CA ALA A 131 -18.35 -20.29 4.41
C ALA A 131 -17.52 -19.70 5.57
N GLY A 132 -18.20 -19.14 6.57
CA GLY A 132 -17.56 -18.55 7.77
C GLY A 132 -17.19 -17.08 7.67
N VAL A 133 -17.17 -16.45 6.51
CA VAL A 133 -16.96 -15.01 6.34
C VAL A 133 -18.23 -14.25 6.81
N LYS A 134 -18.06 -13.27 7.72
CA LYS A 134 -19.21 -12.58 8.36
C LYS A 134 -19.29 -11.10 8.04
N PHE A 135 -18.18 -10.47 7.62
CA PHE A 135 -18.09 -9.01 7.51
C PHE A 135 -18.00 -8.48 6.08
N LEU A 136 -18.00 -9.37 5.08
CA LEU A 136 -18.16 -9.04 3.68
C LEU A 136 -19.37 -9.78 3.09
N LYS A 137 -19.98 -9.20 2.07
CA LYS A 137 -21.07 -9.77 1.30
C LYS A 137 -20.85 -9.56 -0.20
N GLU A 138 -21.53 -10.35 -1.01
CA GLU A 138 -21.55 -10.18 -2.46
C GLU A 138 -21.99 -8.75 -2.83
N GLY A 139 -21.30 -8.17 -3.80
CA GLY A 139 -21.47 -6.80 -4.23
C GLY A 139 -20.63 -5.76 -3.45
N ASP A 140 -20.01 -6.11 -2.32
CA ASP A 140 -19.13 -5.19 -1.61
C ASP A 140 -17.94 -4.79 -2.52
N ARG A 141 -17.56 -3.50 -2.46
CA ARG A 141 -16.45 -2.94 -3.22
C ARG A 141 -15.16 -3.12 -2.45
N VAL A 142 -14.18 -3.78 -3.05
CA VAL A 142 -12.92 -4.13 -2.38
C VAL A 142 -11.72 -3.98 -3.30
N GLY A 143 -10.55 -3.79 -2.70
CA GLY A 143 -9.25 -3.90 -3.34
C GLY A 143 -8.44 -5.03 -2.73
N VAL A 144 -7.72 -5.76 -3.56
CA VAL A 144 -6.86 -6.89 -3.17
C VAL A 144 -5.40 -6.42 -3.24
N PRO A 145 -4.77 -6.07 -2.10
CA PRO A 145 -3.43 -5.52 -2.04
C PRO A 145 -2.34 -6.59 -2.10
N TRP A 146 -1.08 -6.17 -2.05
CA TRP A 146 0.08 -7.05 -1.94
C TRP A 146 -0.02 -8.04 -0.78
N LEU A 147 -0.31 -7.56 0.43
CA LEU A 147 -0.42 -8.41 1.62
C LEU A 147 -1.71 -9.22 1.56
N HIS A 148 -1.59 -10.51 1.16
CA HIS A 148 -2.72 -11.42 1.02
C HIS A 148 -3.21 -11.97 2.35
N THR A 149 -2.29 -12.49 3.17
CA THR A 149 -2.57 -12.99 4.53
C THR A 149 -1.29 -13.10 5.35
N THR A 150 -1.43 -13.21 6.68
CA THR A 150 -0.32 -13.44 7.61
C THR A 150 -0.73 -14.44 8.70
N CYS A 151 0.19 -14.86 9.57
CA CYS A 151 -0.14 -15.80 10.65
C CYS A 151 -1.06 -15.21 11.73
N GLY A 152 -1.13 -13.89 11.88
CA GLY A 152 -2.00 -13.18 12.82
C GLY A 152 -1.55 -13.24 14.30
N HIS A 153 -0.53 -14.00 14.66
CA HIS A 153 -0.17 -14.26 16.07
C HIS A 153 1.32 -14.09 16.41
N CYS A 154 2.21 -13.87 15.44
CA CYS A 154 3.61 -13.55 15.73
C CYS A 154 3.74 -12.12 16.30
N GLU A 155 4.92 -11.79 16.84
CA GLU A 155 5.18 -10.47 17.42
C GLU A 155 4.91 -9.32 16.43
N HIS A 156 5.27 -9.50 15.15
CA HIS A 156 5.04 -8.52 14.10
C HIS A 156 3.55 -8.31 13.83
N CYS A 157 2.76 -9.40 13.72
CA CYS A 157 1.31 -9.30 13.52
C CYS A 157 0.61 -8.63 14.70
N MET A 158 0.95 -9.03 15.93
CA MET A 158 0.38 -8.46 17.15
C MET A 158 0.83 -7.01 17.38
N GLY A 159 2.04 -6.67 16.94
CA GLY A 159 2.62 -5.32 17.05
C GLY A 159 2.17 -4.33 15.98
N GLY A 160 1.30 -4.73 15.02
CA GLY A 160 0.88 -3.86 13.91
C GLY A 160 1.94 -3.67 12.82
N TRP A 161 2.82 -4.67 12.65
CA TRP A 161 3.84 -4.76 11.61
C TRP A 161 3.70 -6.05 10.79
N GLU A 162 2.48 -6.41 10.45
CA GLU A 162 2.13 -7.67 9.76
C GLU A 162 2.83 -7.86 8.40
N THR A 163 3.30 -6.78 7.77
CA THR A 163 4.14 -6.82 6.57
C THR A 163 5.53 -7.43 6.81
N LEU A 164 5.92 -7.67 8.07
CA LEU A 164 7.16 -8.32 8.46
C LEU A 164 6.93 -9.75 8.96
N CYS A 165 5.73 -10.31 8.81
CA CYS A 165 5.43 -11.68 9.18
C CYS A 165 6.15 -12.68 8.26
N ASP A 166 6.93 -13.60 8.82
CA ASP A 166 7.64 -14.63 8.03
C ASP A 166 6.70 -15.58 7.27
N SER A 167 5.44 -15.71 7.75
CA SER A 167 4.40 -16.55 7.12
C SER A 167 3.45 -15.76 6.25
N GLN A 168 3.82 -14.54 5.82
CA GLN A 168 2.96 -13.74 4.94
C GLN A 168 2.83 -14.41 3.57
N GLN A 169 1.64 -14.29 2.98
CA GLN A 169 1.40 -14.57 1.57
C GLN A 169 1.17 -13.27 0.80
N MET A 170 1.61 -13.25 -0.44
CA MET A 170 1.63 -12.05 -1.27
C MET A 170 0.83 -12.29 -2.54
N THR A 171 -0.18 -11.44 -2.78
CA THR A 171 -1.01 -11.48 -3.98
C THR A 171 -0.16 -11.21 -5.22
N GLY A 172 -0.35 -12.02 -6.26
CA GLY A 172 0.42 -11.91 -7.51
C GLY A 172 1.87 -12.36 -7.40
N TYR A 173 2.23 -13.02 -6.27
CA TYR A 173 3.60 -13.50 -6.03
C TYR A 173 3.62 -14.92 -5.45
N THR A 174 3.15 -15.11 -4.22
CA THR A 174 3.05 -16.45 -3.60
C THR A 174 1.68 -17.09 -3.81
N VAL A 175 0.69 -16.28 -4.15
CA VAL A 175 -0.66 -16.69 -4.58
C VAL A 175 -1.04 -15.93 -5.85
N ASN A 176 -1.96 -16.45 -6.64
CA ASN A 176 -2.42 -15.81 -7.87
C ASN A 176 -3.01 -14.42 -7.59
N GLY A 177 -2.75 -13.50 -8.51
CA GLY A 177 -3.11 -12.08 -8.41
C GLY A 177 -4.23 -11.63 -9.33
N GLY A 178 -4.31 -10.29 -9.46
CA GLY A 178 -5.42 -9.58 -10.09
C GLY A 178 -5.28 -9.36 -11.62
N TYR A 179 -4.28 -9.94 -12.29
CA TYR A 179 -4.26 -9.93 -13.76
C TYR A 179 -5.15 -11.07 -14.31
N ALA A 180 -6.38 -11.12 -13.82
CA ALA A 180 -7.42 -12.05 -14.19
C ALA A 180 -8.81 -11.47 -13.90
N ASP A 181 -9.86 -12.01 -14.54
CA ASP A 181 -11.24 -11.57 -14.27
C ASP A 181 -11.66 -11.78 -12.81
N TYR A 182 -11.08 -12.76 -12.13
CA TYR A 182 -11.35 -13.08 -10.73
C TYR A 182 -10.07 -13.39 -9.96
N VAL A 183 -10.07 -13.00 -8.67
CA VAL A 183 -8.99 -13.29 -7.73
C VAL A 183 -9.56 -13.73 -6.39
N LEU A 184 -8.93 -14.75 -5.77
CA LEU A 184 -9.22 -15.13 -4.38
C LEU A 184 -8.54 -14.16 -3.43
N ALA A 185 -9.22 -13.83 -2.32
CA ALA A 185 -8.67 -12.94 -1.30
C ALA A 185 -9.08 -13.37 0.11
N ASP A 186 -8.20 -13.12 1.07
CA ASP A 186 -8.53 -13.19 2.49
C ASP A 186 -9.35 -11.94 2.86
N PRO A 187 -10.61 -12.12 3.34
CA PRO A 187 -11.48 -11.00 3.66
C PRO A 187 -10.93 -10.06 4.73
N ALA A 188 -10.00 -10.51 5.58
CA ALA A 188 -9.37 -9.69 6.61
C ALA A 188 -8.29 -8.76 6.06
N TYR A 189 -7.80 -9.02 4.83
CA TYR A 189 -6.70 -8.29 4.20
C TYR A 189 -7.12 -7.44 3.00
N VAL A 190 -8.34 -7.57 2.50
CA VAL A 190 -8.84 -6.67 1.45
C VAL A 190 -9.08 -5.26 1.98
N GLY A 191 -8.76 -4.26 1.16
CA GLY A 191 -9.14 -2.88 1.43
C GLY A 191 -10.59 -2.63 1.02
N ARG A 192 -11.48 -2.27 1.95
CA ARG A 192 -12.83 -1.81 1.59
C ARG A 192 -12.73 -0.47 0.87
N LEU A 193 -13.29 -0.41 -0.33
CA LEU A 193 -13.29 0.82 -1.12
C LEU A 193 -14.47 1.70 -0.71
N PRO A 194 -14.23 2.94 -0.25
CA PRO A 194 -15.29 3.92 -0.05
C PRO A 194 -16.09 4.17 -1.34
N ASP A 195 -17.40 4.43 -1.23
CA ASP A 195 -18.28 4.64 -2.39
C ASP A 195 -17.86 5.81 -3.28
N ALA A 196 -17.23 6.83 -2.70
CA ALA A 196 -16.74 8.00 -3.41
C ALA A 196 -15.49 7.73 -4.27
N LEU A 197 -14.81 6.60 -4.07
CA LEU A 197 -13.57 6.28 -4.77
C LEU A 197 -13.84 5.32 -5.93
N GLU A 198 -13.67 5.79 -7.16
CA GLU A 198 -13.81 4.97 -8.38
C GLU A 198 -12.74 3.86 -8.43
N PHE A 199 -13.02 2.75 -9.16
CA PHE A 199 -12.12 1.59 -9.20
C PHE A 199 -10.76 1.90 -9.81
N ALA A 200 -10.73 2.48 -11.01
CA ALA A 200 -9.46 2.72 -11.70
C ALA A 200 -8.49 3.60 -10.89
N PRO A 201 -8.88 4.78 -10.33
CA PRO A 201 -7.97 5.55 -9.48
C PRO A 201 -7.66 4.88 -8.13
N ALA A 202 -8.50 3.94 -7.64
CA ALA A 202 -8.24 3.21 -6.41
C ALA A 202 -7.12 2.16 -6.55
N ALA A 203 -6.97 1.54 -7.73
CA ALA A 203 -6.04 0.46 -7.94
C ALA A 203 -4.58 0.82 -7.54
N PRO A 204 -3.99 1.93 -7.99
CA PRO A 204 -2.63 2.29 -7.58
C PRO A 204 -2.49 2.63 -6.08
N LEU A 205 -3.58 2.97 -5.39
CA LEU A 205 -3.54 3.25 -3.95
C LEU A 205 -3.29 1.98 -3.12
N LEU A 206 -3.59 0.80 -3.67
CA LEU A 206 -3.39 -0.49 -2.99
C LEU A 206 -1.91 -0.88 -2.83
N CYS A 207 -1.03 -0.31 -3.64
CA CYS A 207 0.41 -0.54 -3.58
C CYS A 207 1.17 0.77 -3.41
N ALA A 208 1.30 1.57 -4.49
CA ALA A 208 2.08 2.79 -4.46
C ALA A 208 1.55 3.79 -3.43
N GLY A 209 0.21 3.94 -3.32
CA GLY A 209 -0.42 4.82 -2.33
C GLY A 209 -0.12 4.41 -0.89
N VAL A 210 -0.44 3.19 -0.51
CA VAL A 210 -0.21 2.70 0.87
C VAL A 210 1.27 2.68 1.22
N THR A 211 2.15 2.36 0.24
CA THR A 211 3.60 2.31 0.44
C THR A 211 4.17 3.68 0.81
N VAL A 212 3.83 4.72 0.06
CA VAL A 212 4.33 6.07 0.37
C VAL A 212 3.66 6.66 1.60
N TYR A 213 2.39 6.36 1.84
CA TYR A 213 1.69 6.76 3.06
C TYR A 213 2.38 6.18 4.31
N LYS A 214 2.66 4.86 4.33
CA LYS A 214 3.44 4.22 5.41
C LYS A 214 4.84 4.80 5.51
N GLY A 215 5.52 4.99 4.38
CA GLY A 215 6.84 5.59 4.32
C GLY A 215 6.91 6.98 4.95
N LEU A 216 5.86 7.80 4.78
CA LEU A 216 5.72 9.11 5.42
C LEU A 216 5.42 8.99 6.93
N LYS A 217 4.55 8.05 7.35
CA LYS A 217 4.25 7.81 8.78
C LYS A 217 5.49 7.46 9.58
N VAL A 218 6.39 6.64 9.03
CA VAL A 218 7.61 6.20 9.74
C VAL A 218 8.73 7.25 9.77
N LEU A 219 8.52 8.42 9.16
CA LEU A 219 9.43 9.57 9.32
C LEU A 219 9.34 10.20 10.72
N ASP A 220 8.27 9.94 11.46
CA ASP A 220 7.96 10.54 12.77
C ASP A 220 7.87 12.08 12.73
N CYS A 221 7.56 12.65 11.55
CA CYS A 221 7.37 14.08 11.33
C CYS A 221 6.00 14.56 11.84
N LYS A 222 5.90 15.84 12.15
CA LYS A 222 4.68 16.51 12.61
C LYS A 222 4.16 17.48 11.56
N PRO A 223 2.87 17.80 11.52
CA PRO A 223 2.36 18.89 10.70
C PRO A 223 3.17 20.17 10.89
N GLY A 224 3.54 20.81 9.78
CA GLY A 224 4.44 21.96 9.75
C GLY A 224 5.93 21.61 9.56
N ASP A 225 6.32 20.33 9.67
CA ASP A 225 7.68 19.91 9.37
C ASP A 225 7.95 19.90 7.87
N TRP A 226 9.21 20.09 7.47
CA TRP A 226 9.67 19.95 6.09
C TRP A 226 9.99 18.49 5.78
N VAL A 227 9.34 17.96 4.73
CA VAL A 227 9.55 16.61 4.22
C VAL A 227 9.98 16.68 2.76
N ALA A 228 11.10 16.02 2.43
CA ALA A 228 11.54 15.88 1.05
C ALA A 228 11.10 14.52 0.49
N VAL A 229 10.58 14.53 -0.75
CA VAL A 229 10.29 13.35 -1.55
C VAL A 229 11.35 13.25 -2.64
N SER A 230 12.21 12.25 -2.55
CA SER A 230 13.29 11.99 -3.51
C SER A 230 12.86 10.94 -4.52
N GLY A 231 12.62 11.38 -5.75
CA GLY A 231 12.00 10.65 -6.86
C GLY A 231 10.51 10.94 -6.98
N VAL A 232 10.07 11.51 -8.12
CA VAL A 232 8.67 11.89 -8.39
C VAL A 232 8.09 11.02 -9.52
N GLY A 233 8.37 9.72 -9.48
CA GLY A 233 7.77 8.74 -10.39
C GLY A 233 6.39 8.26 -9.92
N GLY A 234 6.04 7.00 -10.29
CA GLY A 234 4.76 6.37 -9.97
C GLY A 234 4.41 6.29 -8.47
N LEU A 235 5.40 6.34 -7.57
CA LEU A 235 5.23 6.44 -6.12
C LEU A 235 5.28 7.90 -5.67
N GLY A 236 6.31 8.62 -6.09
CA GLY A 236 6.63 9.95 -5.56
C GLY A 236 5.56 11.00 -5.82
N HIS A 237 4.85 10.96 -6.97
CA HIS A 237 3.76 11.90 -7.23
C HIS A 237 2.60 11.76 -6.23
N MET A 238 2.32 10.54 -5.74
CA MET A 238 1.37 10.32 -4.65
C MET A 238 1.97 10.72 -3.29
N ALA A 239 3.27 10.46 -3.07
CA ALA A 239 3.96 10.87 -1.85
C ALA A 239 3.88 12.38 -1.59
N VAL A 240 4.04 13.21 -2.63
CA VAL A 240 3.88 14.67 -2.55
C VAL A 240 2.49 15.02 -2.04
N GLN A 241 1.45 14.39 -2.57
CA GLN A 241 0.05 14.65 -2.20
C GLN A 241 -0.25 14.19 -0.76
N TYR A 242 0.17 12.95 -0.39
CA TYR A 242 0.03 12.46 0.99
C TYR A 242 0.76 13.37 1.99
N ALA A 243 2.01 13.74 1.69
CA ALA A 243 2.79 14.62 2.55
C ALA A 243 2.09 15.98 2.76
N LYS A 244 1.55 16.58 1.69
CA LYS A 244 0.76 17.80 1.77
C LYS A 244 -0.52 17.61 2.58
N ALA A 245 -1.25 16.52 2.35
CA ALA A 245 -2.49 16.21 3.07
C ALA A 245 -2.27 15.91 4.55
N MET A 246 -1.08 15.40 4.92
CA MET A 246 -0.64 15.19 6.31
C MET A 246 -0.16 16.50 6.99
N GLY A 247 -0.15 17.62 6.25
CA GLY A 247 0.19 18.93 6.78
C GLY A 247 1.69 19.25 6.79
N PHE A 248 2.51 18.56 6.00
CA PHE A 248 3.93 18.84 5.85
C PHE A 248 4.18 19.93 4.81
N HIS A 249 5.29 20.66 4.97
CA HIS A 249 5.90 21.42 3.91
C HIS A 249 6.68 20.46 3.00
N VAL A 250 6.44 20.52 1.68
CA VAL A 250 6.93 19.47 0.77
C VAL A 250 8.02 19.99 -0.16
N ILE A 251 9.15 19.30 -0.18
CA ILE A 251 10.21 19.44 -1.17
C ILE A 251 10.13 18.24 -2.11
N ALA A 252 10.11 18.46 -3.41
CA ALA A 252 10.22 17.42 -4.42
C ALA A 252 11.60 17.46 -5.08
N VAL A 253 12.25 16.31 -5.17
CA VAL A 253 13.56 16.14 -5.80
C VAL A 253 13.45 15.07 -6.89
N ASP A 254 13.80 15.42 -8.12
CA ASP A 254 13.88 14.49 -9.26
C ASP A 254 14.97 14.97 -10.24
N VAL A 255 15.29 14.17 -11.23
CA VAL A 255 16.23 14.51 -12.31
C VAL A 255 15.52 15.06 -13.57
N ALA A 256 14.19 14.97 -13.63
CA ALA A 256 13.37 15.34 -14.79
C ALA A 256 12.49 16.55 -14.47
N ASP A 257 12.57 17.59 -15.28
CA ASP A 257 11.86 18.87 -15.05
C ASP A 257 10.34 18.72 -15.20
N ASP A 258 9.85 17.85 -16.07
CA ASP A 258 8.42 17.54 -16.24
C ASP A 258 7.82 16.95 -14.97
N LYS A 259 8.53 16.04 -14.31
CA LYS A 259 8.12 15.46 -13.02
C LYS A 259 8.14 16.49 -11.89
N LEU A 260 9.11 17.40 -11.89
CA LEU A 260 9.17 18.52 -10.95
C LEU A 260 8.04 19.52 -11.18
N ALA A 261 7.68 19.79 -12.43
CA ALA A 261 6.51 20.59 -12.77
C ALA A 261 5.21 19.94 -12.26
N LEU A 262 5.04 18.63 -12.45
CA LEU A 262 3.94 17.87 -11.87
C LEU A 262 3.93 17.98 -10.35
N ALA A 263 5.07 17.74 -9.67
CA ALA A 263 5.17 17.83 -8.22
C ALA A 263 4.72 19.19 -7.68
N LYS A 264 5.06 20.27 -8.39
CA LYS A 264 4.64 21.62 -8.03
C LYS A 264 3.11 21.78 -8.11
N THR A 265 2.47 21.24 -9.15
CA THR A 265 1.00 21.27 -9.26
C THR A 265 0.31 20.44 -8.19
N LEU A 266 0.97 19.36 -7.72
CA LEU A 266 0.50 18.49 -6.66
C LEU A 266 0.75 19.02 -5.23
N GLY A 267 1.42 20.18 -5.11
CA GLY A 267 1.56 20.90 -3.86
C GLY A 267 2.96 20.91 -3.24
N ALA A 268 4.01 20.53 -3.98
CA ALA A 268 5.37 20.75 -3.54
C ALA A 268 5.67 22.26 -3.51
N GLU A 269 6.22 22.74 -2.39
CA GLU A 269 6.56 24.16 -2.18
C GLU A 269 7.92 24.50 -2.77
N LEU A 270 8.84 23.53 -2.74
CA LEU A 270 10.16 23.62 -3.36
C LEU A 270 10.38 22.42 -4.28
N THR A 271 10.89 22.67 -5.48
CA THR A 271 11.27 21.62 -6.44
C THR A 271 12.73 21.79 -6.80
N LEU A 272 13.51 20.71 -6.76
CA LEU A 272 14.96 20.71 -7.00
C LEU A 272 15.33 19.63 -8.02
N ASN A 273 16.05 20.04 -9.07
CA ASN A 273 16.52 19.12 -10.10
C ASN A 273 17.92 18.59 -9.73
N ALA A 274 18.00 17.30 -9.35
CA ALA A 274 19.24 16.66 -8.91
C ALA A 274 20.25 16.41 -10.05
N ALA A 275 19.87 16.60 -11.32
CA ALA A 275 20.79 16.53 -12.45
C ALA A 275 21.57 17.84 -12.67
N THR A 276 21.02 18.98 -12.21
CA THR A 276 21.55 20.32 -12.49
C THR A 276 21.90 21.11 -11.23
N GLN A 277 21.47 20.66 -10.05
CA GLN A 277 21.66 21.37 -8.78
C GLN A 277 22.27 20.46 -7.71
N ASP A 278 23.04 21.04 -6.81
CA ASP A 278 23.39 20.39 -5.54
C ASP A 278 22.20 20.46 -4.58
N VAL A 279 21.35 19.43 -4.64
CA VAL A 279 20.11 19.36 -3.87
C VAL A 279 20.36 19.36 -2.36
N VAL A 280 21.51 18.84 -1.91
CA VAL A 280 21.89 18.86 -0.48
C VAL A 280 22.16 20.30 -0.05
N ALA A 281 23.03 21.01 -0.77
CA ALA A 281 23.34 22.40 -0.47
C ALA A 281 22.07 23.28 -0.54
N GLU A 282 21.21 23.07 -1.52
CA GLU A 282 19.97 23.84 -1.66
C GLU A 282 19.00 23.61 -0.49
N VAL A 283 18.76 22.36 -0.06
CA VAL A 283 17.91 22.06 1.09
C VAL A 283 18.49 22.63 2.37
N GLN A 284 19.81 22.48 2.58
CA GLN A 284 20.47 23.04 3.75
C GLN A 284 20.42 24.59 3.76
N ARG A 285 20.56 25.24 2.61
CA ARG A 285 20.50 26.71 2.47
C ARG A 285 19.09 27.25 2.75
N HIS A 286 18.04 26.59 2.21
CA HIS A 286 16.67 27.07 2.32
C HIS A 286 16.05 26.85 3.69
N ILE A 287 16.30 25.68 4.30
CA ILE A 287 15.56 25.25 5.51
C ILE A 287 16.46 24.62 6.59
N ARG A 288 17.79 24.61 6.42
CA ARG A 288 18.77 23.97 7.31
C ARG A 288 18.58 22.45 7.44
N GLY A 289 18.02 21.82 6.39
CA GLY A 289 17.73 20.39 6.31
C GLY A 289 16.27 20.03 6.55
N ALA A 290 15.83 18.94 5.91
CA ALA A 290 14.47 18.39 6.04
C ALA A 290 14.35 17.54 7.31
N HIS A 291 13.20 17.60 7.99
CA HIS A 291 12.90 16.76 9.14
C HIS A 291 12.72 15.31 8.76
N GLY A 292 12.17 15.06 7.56
CA GLY A 292 12.05 13.76 6.96
C GLY A 292 12.42 13.75 5.48
N VAL A 293 12.98 12.62 5.00
CA VAL A 293 13.20 12.38 3.57
C VAL A 293 12.66 11.01 3.21
N LEU A 294 11.67 10.97 2.32
CA LEU A 294 11.14 9.74 1.74
C LEU A 294 11.85 9.47 0.40
N VAL A 295 12.52 8.31 0.30
CA VAL A 295 13.25 7.93 -0.92
C VAL A 295 12.46 6.90 -1.70
N THR A 296 11.89 7.32 -2.83
CA THR A 296 11.18 6.46 -3.78
C THR A 296 11.99 6.23 -5.06
N ALA A 297 13.07 6.98 -5.24
CA ALA A 297 13.99 6.82 -6.37
C ALA A 297 14.72 5.47 -6.32
N VAL A 298 15.06 4.93 -7.50
CA VAL A 298 15.79 3.67 -7.65
C VAL A 298 17.29 3.92 -8.02
N SER A 299 17.86 5.03 -7.55
CA SER A 299 19.26 5.42 -7.77
C SER A 299 20.03 5.49 -6.45
N ARG A 300 21.18 4.84 -6.36
CA ARG A 300 22.04 4.90 -5.16
C ARG A 300 22.44 6.33 -4.78
N ALA A 301 22.67 7.20 -5.78
CA ALA A 301 22.98 8.60 -5.55
C ALA A 301 21.85 9.32 -4.78
N ALA A 302 20.59 9.01 -5.07
CA ALA A 302 19.44 9.58 -4.37
C ALA A 302 19.45 9.24 -2.88
N PHE A 303 19.89 8.04 -2.49
CA PHE A 303 20.01 7.64 -1.08
C PHE A 303 21.11 8.42 -0.35
N THR A 304 22.25 8.61 -0.99
CA THR A 304 23.34 9.44 -0.42
C THR A 304 22.89 10.90 -0.28
N GLN A 305 22.25 11.46 -1.31
CA GLN A 305 21.72 12.82 -1.26
C GLN A 305 20.65 12.97 -0.17
N ALA A 306 19.76 11.99 -0.03
CA ALA A 306 18.70 12.01 0.97
C ALA A 306 19.25 12.13 2.40
N LEU A 307 20.31 11.40 2.73
CA LEU A 307 20.97 11.51 4.02
C LEU A 307 21.58 12.90 4.25
N GLY A 308 22.19 13.50 3.21
CA GLY A 308 22.74 14.86 3.28
C GLY A 308 21.69 15.96 3.41
N MET A 309 20.47 15.72 2.88
CA MET A 309 19.35 16.65 2.99
C MET A 309 18.73 16.70 4.40
N LEU A 310 19.00 15.72 5.28
CA LEU A 310 18.38 15.67 6.59
C LEU A 310 18.85 16.79 7.52
N HIS A 311 17.89 17.31 8.27
CA HIS A 311 18.10 18.11 9.46
C HIS A 311 18.71 17.24 10.60
N LYS A 312 19.28 17.87 11.63
CA LYS A 312 19.65 17.16 12.87
C LYS A 312 18.42 16.47 13.45
N ARG A 313 18.55 15.20 13.85
CA ARG A 313 17.47 14.32 14.31
C ARG A 313 16.44 13.97 13.23
N GLY A 314 16.72 14.29 11.96
CA GLY A 314 15.84 13.92 10.84
C GLY A 314 15.85 12.42 10.56
N THR A 315 14.77 11.93 9.99
CA THR A 315 14.58 10.52 9.60
C THR A 315 14.53 10.38 8.08
N MET A 316 15.26 9.41 7.55
CA MET A 316 15.21 8.98 6.16
C MET A 316 14.44 7.66 6.05
N SER A 317 13.37 7.62 5.27
CA SER A 317 12.59 6.42 4.97
C SER A 317 12.95 5.87 3.60
N LEU A 318 13.39 4.60 3.57
CA LEU A 318 13.80 3.90 2.36
C LEU A 318 12.62 3.08 1.82
N VAL A 319 12.14 3.42 0.63
CA VAL A 319 11.03 2.76 -0.06
C VAL A 319 11.45 2.23 -1.42
N GLY A 320 12.24 3.00 -2.18
CA GLY A 320 12.84 2.53 -3.43
C GLY A 320 13.82 1.38 -3.18
N ILE A 321 13.89 0.41 -4.10
CA ILE A 321 14.72 -0.80 -3.97
C ILE A 321 15.70 -0.89 -5.15
N PRO A 322 16.72 -0.04 -5.24
CA PRO A 322 17.80 -0.21 -6.22
C PRO A 322 18.70 -1.39 -5.84
N PRO A 323 19.35 -2.05 -6.78
CA PRO A 323 20.37 -3.06 -6.48
C PRO A 323 21.61 -2.44 -5.80
N GLY A 324 22.23 -3.21 -4.89
CA GLY A 324 23.49 -2.84 -4.23
C GLY A 324 23.30 -2.12 -2.90
N SER A 325 24.24 -1.24 -2.56
CA SER A 325 24.32 -0.55 -1.26
C SER A 325 24.73 0.91 -1.42
N PHE A 326 24.53 1.72 -0.40
CA PHE A 326 25.07 3.08 -0.29
C PHE A 326 25.86 3.23 1.03
N GLU A 327 26.76 4.20 1.07
CA GLU A 327 27.57 4.47 2.25
C GLU A 327 26.78 5.29 3.28
N LEU A 328 26.95 4.93 4.56
CA LEU A 328 26.40 5.64 5.70
C LEU A 328 27.55 6.29 6.49
N PRO A 329 27.79 7.62 6.39
CA PRO A 329 28.85 8.30 7.11
C PRO A 329 28.61 8.28 8.61
N ILE A 330 29.38 7.47 9.34
CA ILE A 330 29.17 7.21 10.79
C ILE A 330 29.19 8.52 11.57
N PHE A 331 30.17 9.41 11.29
CA PHE A 331 30.34 10.67 12.00
C PHE A 331 29.13 11.60 11.85
N ASP A 332 28.60 11.72 10.63
CA ASP A 332 27.40 12.53 10.34
C ASP A 332 26.15 11.98 11.05
N VAL A 333 25.94 10.66 11.00
CA VAL A 333 24.79 10.03 11.64
C VAL A 333 24.85 10.18 13.15
N VAL A 334 26.00 9.94 13.78
CA VAL A 334 26.17 10.00 15.23
C VAL A 334 26.02 11.43 15.75
N LEU A 335 26.76 12.40 15.17
CA LEU A 335 26.79 13.78 15.69
C LEU A 335 25.49 14.55 15.41
N ASN A 336 24.74 14.16 14.39
CA ASN A 336 23.46 14.79 14.05
C ASN A 336 22.25 13.94 14.47
N ALA A 337 22.47 12.80 15.15
CA ALA A 337 21.42 11.89 15.61
C ALA A 337 20.40 11.54 14.50
N LYS A 338 20.90 11.31 13.27
CA LYS A 338 20.06 10.97 12.10
C LYS A 338 19.55 9.54 12.21
N THR A 339 18.34 9.30 11.70
CA THR A 339 17.72 7.97 11.63
C THR A 339 17.59 7.52 10.18
N VAL A 340 17.92 6.25 9.90
CA VAL A 340 17.65 5.58 8.62
C VAL A 340 16.71 4.42 8.88
N ARG A 341 15.59 4.38 8.18
CA ARG A 341 14.51 3.40 8.41
C ARG A 341 14.00 2.84 7.09
N GLY A 342 13.88 1.51 7.00
CA GLY A 342 13.20 0.84 5.88
C GLY A 342 11.67 0.91 6.06
N SER A 343 10.94 0.94 4.94
CA SER A 343 9.48 0.86 4.92
C SER A 343 9.04 0.01 3.73
N ILE A 344 8.26 -1.04 3.98
CA ILE A 344 7.75 -1.93 2.95
C ILE A 344 6.23 -1.94 2.97
N VAL A 345 5.61 -1.61 1.85
CA VAL A 345 4.16 -1.50 1.66
C VAL A 345 3.49 -0.84 2.87
N GLY A 346 2.34 -1.29 3.32
CA GLY A 346 1.68 -0.84 4.54
C GLY A 346 0.84 -1.95 5.14
N THR A 347 0.49 -1.79 6.41
CA THR A 347 -0.41 -2.69 7.12
C THR A 347 -1.85 -2.52 6.63
N ARG A 348 -2.75 -3.40 7.06
CA ARG A 348 -4.20 -3.28 6.79
C ARG A 348 -4.76 -1.93 7.23
N LEU A 349 -4.31 -1.41 8.38
CA LEU A 349 -4.73 -0.10 8.86
C LEU A 349 -4.19 1.01 7.96
N ASP A 350 -2.91 0.96 7.58
CA ASP A 350 -2.31 1.93 6.66
C ASP A 350 -3.05 1.96 5.31
N LEU A 351 -3.51 0.80 4.83
CA LEU A 351 -4.30 0.70 3.59
C LEU A 351 -5.65 1.41 3.72
N LEU A 352 -6.38 1.17 4.82
CA LEU A 352 -7.67 1.84 5.04
C LEU A 352 -7.52 3.36 5.12
N GLU A 353 -6.50 3.83 5.84
CA GLU A 353 -6.18 5.25 5.96
C GLU A 353 -5.80 5.85 4.59
N ALA A 354 -4.95 5.16 3.81
CA ALA A 354 -4.53 5.61 2.49
C ALA A 354 -5.73 5.73 1.51
N LEU A 355 -6.63 4.73 1.51
CA LEU A 355 -7.85 4.76 0.69
C LEU A 355 -8.79 5.89 1.10
N GLN A 356 -8.86 6.23 2.39
CA GLN A 356 -9.67 7.33 2.89
C GLN A 356 -9.18 8.68 2.34
N PHE A 357 -7.86 8.93 2.27
CA PHE A 357 -7.31 10.13 1.62
C PHE A 357 -7.71 10.22 0.14
N GLY A 358 -7.72 9.08 -0.57
CA GLY A 358 -8.21 9.02 -1.94
C GLY A 358 -9.70 9.35 -2.06
N ALA A 359 -10.54 8.79 -1.18
CA ALA A 359 -11.98 9.03 -1.15
C ALA A 359 -12.34 10.49 -0.82
N GLU A 360 -11.52 11.16 -0.03
CA GLU A 360 -11.65 12.59 0.29
C GLU A 360 -11.12 13.52 -0.82
N GLY A 361 -10.62 12.95 -1.92
CA GLY A 361 -10.04 13.73 -3.04
C GLY A 361 -8.72 14.42 -2.71
N LYS A 362 -8.08 14.07 -1.60
CA LYS A 362 -6.80 14.66 -1.17
C LYS A 362 -5.60 14.06 -1.89
N VAL A 363 -5.74 12.83 -2.38
CA VAL A 363 -4.72 12.10 -3.13
C VAL A 363 -5.37 11.44 -4.35
N ALA A 364 -4.79 11.68 -5.51
CA ALA A 364 -5.19 11.07 -6.76
C ALA A 364 -3.97 10.52 -7.50
N SER A 365 -4.09 9.32 -8.03
CA SER A 365 -3.05 8.77 -8.91
C SER A 365 -3.11 9.45 -10.27
N HIS A 366 -1.95 9.84 -10.80
CA HIS A 366 -1.79 10.14 -12.22
C HIS A 366 -1.62 8.82 -12.97
N TYR A 367 -2.56 8.46 -13.84
CA TYR A 367 -2.56 7.16 -14.51
C TYR A 367 -3.17 7.24 -15.91
N SER A 368 -2.77 6.27 -16.74
CA SER A 368 -3.46 5.91 -17.99
C SER A 368 -4.15 4.55 -17.84
N THR A 369 -5.12 4.26 -18.69
CA THR A 369 -5.80 2.96 -18.73
C THR A 369 -5.43 2.18 -19.98
N ASP A 370 -5.35 0.86 -19.86
CA ASP A 370 -5.13 -0.05 -20.97
C ASP A 370 -5.86 -1.38 -20.70
N LYS A 371 -5.83 -2.31 -21.67
CA LYS A 371 -6.44 -3.64 -21.58
C LYS A 371 -5.40 -4.67 -21.13
N ILE A 372 -5.85 -5.77 -20.51
CA ILE A 372 -4.97 -6.87 -20.09
C ILE A 372 -4.19 -7.49 -21.26
N GLU A 373 -4.74 -7.48 -22.47
CA GLU A 373 -4.10 -7.98 -23.68
C GLU A 373 -2.79 -7.26 -24.00
N ASN A 374 -2.63 -6.02 -23.55
CA ASN A 374 -1.46 -5.19 -23.80
C ASN A 374 -0.40 -5.26 -22.69
N ILE A 375 -0.56 -6.18 -21.70
CA ILE A 375 0.34 -6.26 -20.53
C ILE A 375 1.82 -6.38 -20.91
N ASN A 376 2.13 -7.15 -21.96
CA ASN A 376 3.51 -7.32 -22.41
C ASN A 376 4.08 -6.02 -22.99
N THR A 377 3.30 -5.27 -23.76
CA THR A 377 3.69 -3.94 -24.27
C THR A 377 3.90 -2.94 -23.13
N ILE A 378 3.06 -3.01 -22.09
CA ILE A 378 3.19 -2.18 -20.89
C ILE A 378 4.50 -2.52 -20.17
N PHE A 379 4.82 -3.81 -19.99
CA PHE A 379 6.08 -4.25 -19.39
C PHE A 379 7.31 -3.79 -20.18
N ASP A 380 7.24 -3.81 -21.52
CA ASP A 380 8.31 -3.28 -22.37
C ASP A 380 8.49 -1.76 -22.20
N ALA A 381 7.39 -1.01 -22.09
CA ALA A 381 7.43 0.42 -21.81
C ALA A 381 7.99 0.71 -20.41
N MET A 382 7.67 -0.13 -19.40
CA MET A 382 8.22 -0.03 -18.05
C MET A 382 9.74 -0.25 -18.02
N ARG A 383 10.24 -1.30 -18.71
CA ARG A 383 11.69 -1.55 -18.86
C ARG A 383 12.42 -0.39 -19.51
N ALA A 384 11.75 0.25 -20.48
CA ALA A 384 12.29 1.42 -21.20
C ALA A 384 12.14 2.76 -20.41
N GLY A 385 11.54 2.74 -19.21
CA GLY A 385 11.28 3.94 -18.41
C GLY A 385 10.32 4.95 -19.06
N LYS A 386 9.41 4.47 -19.95
CA LYS A 386 8.50 5.30 -20.74
C LYS A 386 7.09 5.43 -20.13
N ILE A 387 6.86 4.92 -18.95
CA ILE A 387 5.58 5.07 -18.27
C ILE A 387 5.57 6.40 -17.51
N ASP A 388 4.58 7.23 -17.80
CA ASP A 388 4.28 8.43 -17.02
C ASP A 388 3.21 8.11 -15.97
N GLY A 389 3.55 8.34 -14.70
CA GLY A 389 2.66 8.00 -13.57
C GLY A 389 2.46 6.49 -13.41
N ARG A 390 1.22 6.02 -13.60
CA ARG A 390 0.80 4.62 -13.42
C ARG A 390 0.02 4.12 -14.64
N VAL A 391 -0.06 2.81 -14.80
CA VAL A 391 -0.98 2.18 -15.76
C VAL A 391 -1.99 1.33 -14.99
N VAL A 392 -3.26 1.38 -15.41
CA VAL A 392 -4.34 0.60 -14.82
C VAL A 392 -5.01 -0.22 -15.93
N LEU A 393 -5.00 -1.54 -15.77
CA LEU A 393 -5.69 -2.47 -16.64
C LEU A 393 -7.19 -2.40 -16.39
N GLN A 394 -7.98 -2.34 -17.45
CA GLN A 394 -9.43 -2.56 -17.43
C GLN A 394 -9.70 -4.01 -17.78
N MET A 395 -10.47 -4.70 -16.93
CA MET A 395 -10.77 -6.13 -17.05
C MET A 395 -12.09 -6.35 -17.76
#